data_c459333c97c4a7cbd5a18a75dde9260d
#
_entry.id   c459333c97c4a7cbd5a18a75dde9260d
#
_cell.length_a   1.000
_cell.length_b   1.000
_cell.length_c   1.000
_cell.angle_alpha   90.00
_cell.angle_beta   90.00
_cell.angle_gamma   90.00
#
_symmetry.space_group_name_H-M   'P 1'
#
loop_
_entity.id
_entity.type
_entity.pdbx_description
1 polymer ?
#
loop_
_entity_poly.entity_id
_entity_poly.type
_entity_poly.pdbx_seq_one_letter_code
_entity_poly.pdbx_strand_id
1 'polypeptide(L)'
;MSSYDRTMRWSIPARGGPASRANAQRNARGTAARLERWEPARDALWAVLDRHVQASDAVAVVGAGNGHDVPLRRLAERAGRVDLIDLDARAARGARGRLPAPLRSRVEVVREDVTGGVADALVTLAEQGDLPAVRTAPDLPLGDGAYDVVIGDLLYSQLLYPALRDTALPR
;
A
#
# COMPACT_ATOMS: atom_id res chain seq x y z
N MET A 1 6.22 20.34 21.28
CA MET A 1 5.02 20.07 20.47
C MET A 1 5.23 20.79 19.15
N SER A 2 5.72 20.06 18.16
CA SER A 2 5.95 20.60 16.81
C SER A 2 4.70 20.36 15.98
N SER A 3 4.06 21.44 15.52
CA SER A 3 2.95 21.37 14.58
C SER A 3 3.52 20.97 13.22
N TYR A 4 3.38 19.71 12.86
CA TYR A 4 3.70 19.20 11.55
C TYR A 4 2.82 19.90 10.51
N ASP A 5 3.46 20.71 9.67
CA ASP A 5 2.79 21.35 8.53
C ASP A 5 2.42 20.28 7.49
N ARG A 6 1.13 20.01 7.40
CA ARG A 6 0.50 18.96 6.55
C ARG A 6 0.42 19.40 5.07
N THR A 7 1.24 20.36 4.62
CA THR A 7 1.08 21.02 3.31
C THR A 7 1.88 20.39 2.16
N MET A 8 2.76 19.43 2.37
CA MET A 8 3.30 18.64 1.25
C MET A 8 2.29 17.58 0.79
N ARG A 9 1.24 18.01 0.13
CA ARG A 9 0.39 17.11 -0.64
C ARG A 9 1.11 16.73 -1.93
N TRP A 10 1.48 15.47 -2.01
CA TRP A 10 1.86 14.81 -3.25
C TRP A 10 0.83 15.09 -4.34
N SER A 11 1.30 15.29 -5.57
CA SER A 11 0.39 15.42 -6.72
C SER A 11 -0.45 14.15 -6.79
N ILE A 12 -1.72 14.23 -6.37
CA ILE A 12 -2.65 13.12 -6.49
C ILE A 12 -2.77 12.81 -7.98
N PRO A 13 -2.37 11.63 -8.46
CA PRO A 13 -2.58 11.24 -9.85
C PRO A 13 -4.06 11.38 -10.20
N ALA A 14 -4.35 11.70 -11.44
CA ALA A 14 -5.72 11.84 -11.91
C ALA A 14 -6.57 10.64 -11.42
N ARG A 15 -7.74 10.92 -10.85
CA ARG A 15 -8.65 9.88 -10.36
C ARG A 15 -8.87 8.87 -11.48
N GLY A 16 -8.39 7.63 -11.31
CA GLY A 16 -8.67 6.54 -12.21
C GLY A 16 -7.61 6.23 -13.27
N GLY A 17 -6.33 6.51 -13.02
CA GLY A 17 -5.22 6.04 -13.85
C GLY A 17 -5.21 4.52 -14.06
N PRO A 18 -4.49 3.99 -15.09
CA PRO A 18 -4.47 2.57 -15.42
C PRO A 18 -4.01 1.70 -14.24
N ALA A 19 -2.98 2.10 -13.51
CA ALA A 19 -2.51 1.36 -12.33
C ALA A 19 -3.56 1.31 -11.22
N SER A 20 -4.26 2.43 -10.96
CA SER A 20 -5.35 2.48 -9.98
C SER A 20 -6.49 1.53 -10.36
N ARG A 21 -6.87 1.46 -11.65
CA ARG A 21 -7.90 0.53 -12.14
C ARG A 21 -7.47 -0.93 -12.01
N ALA A 22 -6.24 -1.26 -12.42
CA ALA A 22 -5.69 -2.61 -12.32
C ALA A 22 -5.62 -3.07 -10.85
N ASN A 23 -5.21 -2.18 -9.94
CA ASN A 23 -5.16 -2.47 -8.51
C ASN A 23 -6.57 -2.70 -7.92
N ALA A 24 -7.53 -1.84 -8.25
CA ALA A 24 -8.92 -2.00 -7.80
C ALA A 24 -9.55 -3.31 -8.32
N GLN A 25 -9.32 -3.69 -9.57
CA GLN A 25 -9.79 -4.97 -10.11
C GLN A 25 -9.20 -6.17 -9.38
N ARG A 26 -7.90 -6.13 -9.05
CA ARG A 26 -7.23 -7.19 -8.28
C ARG A 26 -7.81 -7.30 -6.88
N ASN A 27 -7.98 -6.18 -6.21
CA ASN A 27 -8.55 -6.12 -4.86
C ASN A 27 -9.99 -6.62 -4.83
N ALA A 28 -10.79 -6.31 -5.86
CA ALA A 28 -12.17 -6.79 -5.97
C ALA A 28 -12.29 -8.33 -6.09
N ARG A 29 -11.26 -9.01 -6.60
CA ARG A 29 -11.19 -10.48 -6.65
C ARG A 29 -10.84 -11.11 -5.29
N GLY A 30 -10.57 -10.31 -4.27
CA GLY A 30 -10.26 -10.77 -2.92
C GLY A 30 -11.50 -11.36 -2.25
N THR A 31 -11.44 -12.64 -1.88
CA THR A 31 -12.50 -13.36 -1.18
C THR A 31 -12.22 -13.45 0.33
N ALA A 32 -13.26 -13.70 1.14
CA ALA A 32 -13.11 -13.95 2.57
C ALA A 32 -12.11 -15.10 2.85
N ALA A 33 -12.11 -16.15 2.02
CA ALA A 33 -11.16 -17.26 2.11
C ALA A 33 -9.68 -16.83 2.01
N ARG A 34 -9.39 -15.67 1.43
CA ARG A 34 -8.03 -15.13 1.44
C ARG A 34 -7.58 -14.72 2.83
N LEU A 35 -8.46 -14.16 3.64
CA LEU A 35 -8.09 -13.74 4.98
C LEU A 35 -7.58 -14.92 5.82
N GLU A 36 -8.26 -16.06 5.75
CA GLU A 36 -7.84 -17.30 6.43
C GLU A 36 -6.53 -17.86 5.84
N ARG A 37 -6.47 -17.95 4.52
CA ARG A 37 -5.29 -18.47 3.81
C ARG A 37 -4.00 -17.71 4.14
N TRP A 38 -4.09 -16.41 4.38
CA TRP A 38 -2.93 -15.56 4.67
C TRP A 38 -2.61 -15.47 6.17
N GLU A 39 -3.32 -16.18 7.02
CA GLU A 39 -3.05 -16.18 8.46
C GLU A 39 -1.61 -16.60 8.81
N PRO A 40 -1.05 -17.70 8.26
CA PRO A 40 0.34 -18.04 8.53
C PRO A 40 1.36 -16.99 8.10
N ALA A 41 1.10 -16.30 6.98
CA ALA A 41 1.96 -15.22 6.52
C ALA A 41 1.90 -14.00 7.46
N ARG A 42 0.70 -13.65 7.94
CA ARG A 42 0.54 -12.59 8.95
C ARG A 42 1.25 -12.92 10.25
N ASP A 43 1.19 -14.17 10.68
CA ASP A 43 1.89 -14.62 11.90
C ASP A 43 3.40 -14.55 11.75
N ALA A 44 3.93 -14.99 10.59
CA ALA A 44 5.35 -14.89 10.29
C ALA A 44 5.82 -13.43 10.21
N LEU A 45 5.05 -12.57 9.53
CA LEU A 45 5.35 -11.13 9.46
C LEU A 45 5.31 -10.49 10.86
N TRP A 46 4.30 -10.85 11.67
CA TRP A 46 4.21 -10.34 13.03
C TRP A 46 5.40 -10.76 13.90
N ALA A 47 5.88 -11.98 13.77
CA ALA A 47 7.06 -12.44 14.52
C ALA A 47 8.32 -11.58 14.26
N VAL A 48 8.39 -10.92 13.10
CA VAL A 48 9.42 -9.92 12.80
C VAL A 48 9.05 -8.57 13.40
N LEU A 49 7.83 -8.08 13.14
CA LEU A 49 7.41 -6.73 13.48
C LEU A 49 7.30 -6.50 15.00
N ASP A 50 6.91 -7.52 15.78
CA ASP A 50 6.76 -7.42 17.24
C ASP A 50 8.02 -6.98 17.96
N ARG A 51 9.18 -7.24 17.37
CA ARG A 51 10.49 -6.82 17.90
C ARG A 51 10.90 -5.39 17.52
N HIS A 52 10.24 -4.82 16.52
CA HIS A 52 10.62 -3.53 15.93
C HIS A 52 9.58 -2.44 16.15
N VAL A 53 8.30 -2.81 16.33
CA VAL A 53 7.21 -1.83 16.53
C VAL A 53 7.03 -1.51 18.00
N GLN A 54 7.12 -0.24 18.35
CA GLN A 54 6.92 0.29 19.69
C GLN A 54 5.54 0.96 19.85
N ALA A 55 5.11 1.16 21.10
CA ALA A 55 3.79 1.71 21.41
C ALA A 55 3.58 3.17 20.96
N SER A 56 4.67 3.92 20.74
CA SER A 56 4.62 5.31 20.28
C SER A 56 4.75 5.46 18.77
N ASP A 57 5.12 4.38 18.06
CA ASP A 57 5.53 4.47 16.67
C ASP A 57 4.38 4.86 15.73
N ALA A 58 4.74 5.65 14.73
CA ALA A 58 3.97 5.86 13.52
C ALA A 58 4.40 4.84 12.46
N VAL A 59 3.47 3.99 12.05
CA VAL A 59 3.72 2.89 11.11
C VAL A 59 3.04 3.18 9.78
N ALA A 60 3.80 3.13 8.68
CA ALA A 60 3.24 3.13 7.33
C ALA A 60 3.15 1.72 6.77
N VAL A 61 2.00 1.36 6.21
CA VAL A 61 1.81 0.14 5.42
C VAL A 61 1.58 0.55 3.97
N VAL A 62 2.60 0.40 3.14
CA VAL A 62 2.60 0.81 1.74
C VAL A 62 2.12 -0.34 0.85
N GLY A 63 1.15 -0.05 -0.02
CA GLY A 63 0.50 -1.08 -0.83
C GLY A 63 -0.48 -1.93 -0.03
N ALA A 64 -1.13 -1.34 0.98
CA ALA A 64 -1.96 -2.04 1.95
C ALA A 64 -3.11 -2.86 1.35
N GLY A 65 -3.66 -2.45 0.22
CA GLY A 65 -4.74 -3.16 -0.48
C GLY A 65 -5.87 -3.57 0.45
N ASN A 66 -6.26 -4.85 0.36
CA ASN A 66 -7.26 -5.44 1.27
C ASN A 66 -6.68 -5.78 2.67
N GLY A 67 -5.37 -5.64 2.89
CA GLY A 67 -4.70 -5.99 4.15
C GLY A 67 -4.92 -7.45 4.58
N HIS A 68 -4.97 -8.39 3.62
CA HIS A 68 -5.15 -9.80 3.95
C HIS A 68 -3.87 -10.45 4.48
N ASP A 69 -2.73 -9.96 4.07
CA ASP A 69 -1.36 -10.36 4.38
C ASP A 69 -0.75 -9.58 5.54
N VAL A 70 -1.34 -8.43 5.90
CA VAL A 70 -0.86 -7.55 6.96
C VAL A 70 -1.49 -7.91 8.31
N PRO A 71 -0.71 -8.04 9.40
CA PRO A 71 -1.23 -8.27 10.75
C PRO A 71 -1.82 -6.98 11.35
N LEU A 72 -2.76 -6.34 10.63
CA LEU A 72 -3.25 -4.99 10.89
C LEU A 72 -3.83 -4.81 12.29
N ARG A 73 -4.52 -5.84 12.83
CA ARG A 73 -5.06 -5.78 14.19
C ARG A 73 -3.94 -5.64 15.22
N ARG A 74 -2.91 -6.48 15.12
CA ARG A 74 -1.76 -6.48 16.04
C ARG A 74 -0.97 -5.17 15.92
N LEU A 75 -0.80 -4.65 14.70
CA LEU A 75 -0.19 -3.33 14.49
C LEU A 75 -0.99 -2.23 15.18
N ALA A 76 -2.32 -2.20 15.01
CA ALA A 76 -3.17 -1.20 15.63
C ALA A 76 -3.26 -1.34 17.16
N GLU A 77 -3.07 -2.54 17.70
CA GLU A 77 -2.97 -2.78 19.15
C GLU A 77 -1.63 -2.28 19.72
N ARG A 78 -0.54 -2.40 18.93
CA ARG A 78 0.83 -2.12 19.39
C ARG A 78 1.27 -0.68 19.13
N ALA A 79 1.10 -0.17 17.90
CA ALA A 79 1.59 1.13 17.46
C ALA A 79 0.73 2.30 17.97
N GLY A 80 1.33 3.49 18.00
CA GLY A 80 0.62 4.74 18.27
C GLY A 80 -0.32 5.14 17.12
N ARG A 81 0.14 4.95 15.88
CA ARG A 81 -0.62 5.22 14.66
C ARG A 81 -0.21 4.25 13.55
N VAL A 82 -1.18 3.89 12.70
CA VAL A 82 -0.93 3.09 11.48
C VAL A 82 -1.59 3.79 10.29
N ASP A 83 -0.83 4.09 9.26
CA ASP A 83 -1.34 4.65 8.02
C ASP A 83 -1.32 3.59 6.92
N LEU A 84 -2.49 3.31 6.35
CA LEU A 84 -2.64 2.41 5.19
C LEU A 84 -2.54 3.24 3.92
N ILE A 85 -1.42 3.12 3.22
CA ILE A 85 -1.12 3.90 2.01
C ILE A 85 -1.37 3.02 0.79
N ASP A 86 -2.34 3.40 -0.07
CA ASP A 86 -2.66 2.65 -1.28
C ASP A 86 -3.36 3.51 -2.33
N LEU A 87 -3.20 3.15 -3.61
CA LEU A 87 -3.96 3.71 -4.72
C LEU A 87 -5.45 3.40 -4.61
N ASP A 88 -5.79 2.21 -4.11
CA ASP A 88 -7.16 1.76 -3.84
C ASP A 88 -7.57 2.02 -2.39
N ALA A 89 -7.83 3.27 -2.07
CA ALA A 89 -8.31 3.65 -0.74
C ALA A 89 -9.63 2.96 -0.34
N ARG A 90 -10.40 2.39 -1.28
CA ARG A 90 -11.61 1.63 -0.96
C ARG A 90 -11.24 0.30 -0.32
N ALA A 91 -10.29 -0.42 -0.89
CA ALA A 91 -9.79 -1.67 -0.33
C ALA A 91 -9.17 -1.44 1.06
N ALA A 92 -8.33 -0.42 1.21
CA ALA A 92 -7.72 -0.06 2.49
C ALA A 92 -8.77 0.33 3.56
N ARG A 93 -9.84 1.07 3.16
CA ARG A 93 -10.97 1.32 4.08
C ARG A 93 -11.69 0.04 4.49
N GLY A 94 -11.83 -0.92 3.56
CA GLY A 94 -12.36 -2.25 3.87
C GLY A 94 -11.50 -2.99 4.89
N ALA A 95 -10.17 -2.93 4.75
CA ALA A 95 -9.23 -3.49 5.72
C ALA A 95 -9.42 -2.86 7.12
N ARG A 96 -9.42 -1.52 7.19
CA ARG A 96 -9.67 -0.78 8.44
C ARG A 96 -11.03 -1.12 9.03
N GLY A 97 -12.07 -1.27 8.21
CA GLY A 97 -13.44 -1.56 8.65
C GLY A 97 -13.59 -2.90 9.38
N ARG A 98 -12.70 -3.87 9.12
CA ARG A 98 -12.69 -5.16 9.84
C ARG A 98 -12.15 -5.08 11.26
N LEU A 99 -11.48 -3.98 11.62
CA LEU A 99 -10.98 -3.79 12.98
C LEU A 99 -12.12 -3.50 13.96
N PRO A 100 -11.95 -3.88 15.24
CA PRO A 100 -12.80 -3.40 16.33
C PRO A 100 -12.83 -1.87 16.37
N ALA A 101 -13.98 -1.30 16.77
CA ALA A 101 -14.18 0.15 16.78
C ALA A 101 -13.07 0.95 17.52
N PRO A 102 -12.58 0.50 18.70
CA PRO A 102 -11.50 1.22 19.41
C PRO A 102 -10.18 1.28 18.64
N LEU A 103 -9.90 0.30 17.78
CA LEU A 103 -8.65 0.25 17.01
C LEU A 103 -8.73 1.07 15.70
N ARG A 104 -9.94 1.32 15.20
CA ARG A 104 -10.10 2.09 13.95
C ARG A 104 -9.61 3.52 14.07
N SER A 105 -9.65 4.11 15.26
CA SER A 105 -9.18 5.48 15.50
C SER A 105 -7.66 5.61 15.38
N ARG A 106 -6.92 4.50 15.52
CA ARG A 106 -5.46 4.46 15.38
C ARG A 106 -5.01 4.20 13.93
N VAL A 107 -5.96 3.90 13.03
CA VAL A 107 -5.64 3.54 11.64
C VAL A 107 -6.21 4.60 10.70
N GLU A 108 -5.36 5.24 9.93
CA GLU A 108 -5.75 6.16 8.86
C GLU A 108 -5.62 5.48 7.49
N VAL A 109 -6.33 6.00 6.50
CA VAL A 109 -6.23 5.55 5.11
C VAL A 109 -5.78 6.73 4.26
N VAL A 110 -4.60 6.60 3.68
CA VAL A 110 -3.99 7.59 2.80
C VAL A 110 -4.07 7.08 1.37
N ARG A 111 -4.77 7.81 0.51
CA ARG A 111 -4.76 7.50 -0.92
C ARG A 111 -3.59 8.19 -1.58
N GLU A 112 -2.60 7.40 -1.98
CA GLU A 112 -1.39 7.93 -2.58
C GLU A 112 -0.77 6.96 -3.58
N ASP A 113 -0.16 7.52 -4.63
CA ASP A 113 0.73 6.80 -5.54
C ASP A 113 2.18 7.02 -5.10
N VAL A 114 2.70 6.07 -4.34
CA VAL A 114 4.10 6.10 -3.86
C VAL A 114 5.12 5.93 -4.98
N THR A 115 4.68 5.70 -6.21
CA THR A 115 5.58 5.58 -7.38
C THR A 115 5.73 6.88 -8.16
N GLY A 116 4.99 7.94 -7.78
CA GLY A 116 5.02 9.22 -8.48
C GLY A 116 4.58 9.14 -9.94
N GLY A 117 3.68 8.21 -10.29
CA GLY A 117 3.18 7.99 -11.66
C GLY A 117 3.91 6.90 -12.44
N VAL A 118 4.98 6.33 -11.91
CA VAL A 118 5.73 5.24 -12.59
C VAL A 118 4.84 4.01 -12.79
N ALA A 119 3.96 3.69 -11.84
CA ALA A 119 3.03 2.57 -11.99
C ALA A 119 2.06 2.76 -13.17
N ASP A 120 1.53 3.96 -13.38
CA ASP A 120 0.67 4.27 -14.53
C ASP A 120 1.43 4.18 -15.84
N ALA A 121 2.68 4.67 -15.90
CA ALA A 121 3.54 4.57 -17.07
C ALA A 121 3.84 3.11 -17.44
N LEU A 122 4.13 2.26 -16.44
CA LEU A 122 4.41 0.83 -16.67
C LEU A 122 3.18 0.07 -17.18
N VAL A 123 1.98 0.36 -16.64
CA VAL A 123 0.75 -0.26 -17.15
C VAL A 123 0.46 0.19 -18.58
N THR A 124 0.64 1.48 -18.88
CA THR A 124 0.46 2.01 -20.23
C THR A 124 1.43 1.35 -21.21
N LEU A 125 2.69 1.20 -20.81
CA LEU A 125 3.68 0.47 -21.61
C LEU A 125 3.23 -0.96 -21.91
N ALA A 126 2.78 -1.68 -20.88
CA ALA A 126 2.34 -3.06 -21.04
C ALA A 126 1.13 -3.19 -21.98
N GLU A 127 0.23 -2.20 -21.98
CA GLU A 127 -0.97 -2.19 -22.81
C GLU A 127 -0.67 -1.76 -24.27
N GLN A 128 0.26 -0.85 -24.48
CA GLN A 128 0.53 -0.24 -25.78
C GLN A 128 1.79 -0.77 -26.46
N GLY A 129 2.62 -1.54 -25.75
CA GLY A 129 3.91 -2.05 -26.28
C GLY A 129 4.97 -0.99 -26.46
N ASP A 130 4.71 0.24 -26.04
CA ASP A 130 5.62 1.36 -26.20
C ASP A 130 6.05 1.89 -24.83
N LEU A 131 7.37 2.05 -24.64
CA LEU A 131 7.92 2.65 -23.42
C LEU A 131 7.74 4.17 -23.52
N PRO A 132 6.79 4.77 -22.80
CA PRO A 132 6.89 6.19 -22.58
C PRO A 132 8.26 6.43 -21.93
N ALA A 133 8.97 7.49 -22.33
CA ALA A 133 10.23 7.84 -21.70
C ALA A 133 10.00 7.88 -20.17
N VAL A 134 10.43 6.83 -19.49
CA VAL A 134 10.36 6.76 -18.04
C VAL A 134 11.34 7.83 -17.58
N ARG A 135 10.80 8.99 -17.30
CA ARG A 135 11.57 10.03 -16.59
C ARG A 135 12.00 9.37 -15.30
N THR A 136 13.28 9.45 -14.99
CA THR A 136 13.80 9.11 -13.65
C THR A 136 12.78 9.56 -12.64
N ALA A 137 12.33 8.61 -11.81
CA ALA A 137 11.39 8.93 -10.74
C ALA A 137 11.92 10.18 -10.04
N PRO A 138 11.10 11.22 -9.86
CA PRO A 138 11.53 12.37 -9.08
C PRO A 138 12.04 11.82 -7.75
N ASP A 139 13.07 12.45 -7.17
CA ASP A 139 13.50 12.17 -5.81
C ASP A 139 12.26 12.34 -4.92
N LEU A 140 11.59 11.22 -4.70
CA LEU A 140 10.44 11.17 -3.82
C LEU A 140 11.03 11.21 -2.42
N PRO A 141 10.86 12.27 -1.64
CA PRO A 141 11.23 12.25 -0.25
C PRO A 141 10.36 11.19 0.42
N LEU A 142 10.91 9.97 0.53
CA LEU A 142 10.30 8.89 1.29
C LEU A 142 10.37 9.28 2.76
N GLY A 143 9.38 10.07 3.17
CA GLY A 143 9.12 10.43 4.55
C GLY A 143 10.27 11.17 5.23
N ASP A 144 10.13 12.45 5.45
CA ASP A 144 11.02 13.29 6.27
C ASP A 144 11.02 12.87 7.76
N GLY A 145 11.16 11.55 8.05
CA GLY A 145 10.99 11.02 9.40
C GLY A 145 9.54 10.99 9.89
N ALA A 146 8.56 11.01 8.99
CA ALA A 146 7.13 10.96 9.35
C ALA A 146 6.69 9.60 9.92
N TYR A 147 7.47 8.55 9.66
CA TYR A 147 7.20 7.20 10.13
C TYR A 147 8.43 6.59 10.78
N ASP A 148 8.21 5.90 11.90
CA ASP A 148 9.24 5.14 12.60
C ASP A 148 9.46 3.78 11.95
N VAL A 149 8.39 3.20 11.37
CA VAL A 149 8.40 1.91 10.68
C VAL A 149 7.65 2.01 9.36
N VAL A 150 8.27 1.51 8.28
CA VAL A 150 7.64 1.40 6.96
C VAL A 150 7.58 -0.07 6.55
N ILE A 151 6.38 -0.56 6.23
CA ILE A 151 6.11 -1.93 5.78
C ILE A 151 5.70 -1.87 4.32
N GLY A 152 6.51 -2.46 3.44
CA GLY A 152 6.22 -2.62 2.01
C GLY A 152 6.08 -4.10 1.67
N ASP A 153 4.98 -4.74 2.09
CA ASP A 153 4.76 -6.16 1.85
C ASP A 153 4.22 -6.39 0.43
N LEU A 154 4.86 -7.30 -0.31
CA LEU A 154 4.51 -7.69 -1.70
C LEU A 154 4.40 -6.52 -2.70
N LEU A 155 4.77 -5.30 -2.32
CA LEU A 155 4.60 -4.09 -3.12
C LEU A 155 5.27 -4.21 -4.49
N TYR A 156 6.52 -4.65 -4.54
CA TYR A 156 7.29 -4.74 -5.80
C TYR A 156 6.69 -5.72 -6.79
N SER A 157 6.27 -6.90 -6.34
CA SER A 157 5.61 -7.89 -7.20
C SER A 157 4.26 -7.40 -7.70
N GLN A 158 3.56 -6.60 -6.92
CA GLN A 158 2.25 -6.08 -7.28
C GLN A 158 2.31 -4.92 -8.30
N LEU A 159 3.38 -4.14 -8.28
CA LEU A 159 3.59 -3.06 -9.24
C LEU A 159 3.88 -3.56 -10.67
N LEU A 160 4.64 -4.65 -10.77
CA LEU A 160 5.14 -5.16 -12.07
C LEU A 160 4.34 -6.37 -12.58
N TYR A 161 3.85 -7.23 -11.70
CA TYR A 161 3.29 -8.51 -12.07
C TYR A 161 2.05 -8.46 -12.98
N PRO A 162 1.07 -7.56 -12.81
CA PRO A 162 -0.07 -7.49 -13.72
C PRO A 162 0.33 -7.15 -15.15
N ALA A 163 1.24 -6.19 -15.30
CA ALA A 163 1.75 -5.77 -16.59
C ALA A 163 2.55 -6.88 -17.29
N LEU A 164 3.38 -7.61 -16.54
CA LEU A 164 4.21 -8.69 -17.07
C LEU A 164 3.42 -9.96 -17.40
N ARG A 165 2.32 -10.22 -16.69
CA ARG A 165 1.50 -11.42 -16.91
C ARG A 165 0.61 -11.33 -18.15
N ASP A 166 0.10 -10.14 -18.44
CA ASP A 166 -0.84 -9.91 -19.53
C ASP A 166 -0.11 -9.58 -20.85
N THR A 167 1.15 -9.18 -20.77
CA THR A 167 2.04 -9.17 -21.95
C THR A 167 2.54 -10.60 -22.16
N ALA A 168 1.96 -11.32 -23.12
CA ALA A 168 2.54 -12.55 -23.62
C ALA A 168 3.94 -12.22 -24.21
N LEU A 169 4.97 -12.33 -23.37
CA LEU A 169 6.34 -12.31 -23.87
C LEU A 169 6.45 -13.46 -24.88
N PRO A 170 6.88 -13.21 -26.11
CA PRO A 170 7.13 -14.27 -27.07
C PRO A 170 8.15 -15.21 -26.44
N ARG A 171 7.84 -16.52 -26.44
CA ARG A 171 8.72 -17.58 -25.98
C ARG A 171 9.92 -17.71 -26.88
#